data_3ea8a384ee1a1b5b65ae8fb75546c168
#
_entry.id   3ea8a384ee1a1b5b65ae8fb75546c168
#
_cell.length_a   1.000
_cell.length_b   1.000
_cell.length_c   1.000
_cell.angle_alpha   90.00
_cell.angle_beta   90.00
_cell.angle_gamma   90.00
#
_symmetry.space_group_name_H-M   'P 1'
#
loop_
_entity.id
_entity.type
_entity.pdbx_description
1 polymer ?
#
loop_
_entity_poly.entity_id
_entity_poly.type
_entity_poly.pdbx_seq_one_letter_code
_entity_poly.pdbx_strand_id
1 'polypeptide(L)'
;MRSQAHTPIARRGATIGAAIVTVLGCAQASQSGLSSARPTVATAGSSYLSFASAEARPLVAARTASLALDRIDQRTLPLDRTYRHAGTGRGVTVYVFDGGVSADHPELAGRVRRGYSAFPDDPTICNAHGTAVAGAIAGKTLGVAPEADIVDVKMVQCEKLRGTIRGIVEGARWAIDDHKAHPGPAVANWSFIADTAARIPALDSAVVALRAAGIPVVVSAGNLEINACRVSPGNAEGTIVVGASSLVRDPERGISEPLDQRTPATAWGPCVDIYAPGDSVLLPSLDKDRTPIVQLWNGTSMSAGYVSGAAALYLEANPDATPDDVGKHLKESATKNVVRDSRSPFTRMLYVGPGRTGMVAGS
;
A
#
# COMPACT_ATOMS: atom_id res chain seq x y z
N MET A 1 33.98 -62.38 -27.98
CA MET A 1 33.42 -61.14 -28.56
C MET A 1 32.16 -60.79 -27.77
N ARG A 2 32.22 -59.83 -26.83
CA ARG A 2 31.09 -59.38 -26.02
C ARG A 2 30.72 -57.99 -26.49
N SER A 3 29.46 -57.87 -26.97
CA SER A 3 28.83 -56.61 -27.39
C SER A 3 28.49 -55.78 -26.14
N GLN A 4 28.94 -54.53 -26.07
CA GLN A 4 28.52 -53.57 -25.06
C GLN A 4 27.34 -52.80 -25.60
N ALA A 5 26.19 -52.86 -24.89
CA ALA A 5 25.03 -52.07 -25.13
C ALA A 5 25.15 -50.67 -24.50
N HIS A 6 25.05 -49.63 -25.29
CA HIS A 6 24.94 -48.23 -24.81
C HIS A 6 23.52 -47.92 -24.36
N THR A 7 23.37 -47.54 -23.10
CA THR A 7 22.12 -47.03 -22.53
C THR A 7 22.05 -45.50 -22.75
N PRO A 8 20.96 -44.95 -23.26
CA PRO A 8 20.82 -43.51 -23.42
C PRO A 8 20.48 -42.83 -22.07
N ILE A 9 21.22 -41.76 -21.74
CA ILE A 9 20.98 -40.90 -20.60
C ILE A 9 19.72 -40.07 -20.88
N ALA A 10 18.67 -40.34 -20.10
CA ALA A 10 17.46 -39.53 -20.10
C ALA A 10 17.76 -38.15 -19.48
N ARG A 11 17.69 -37.09 -20.29
CA ARG A 11 17.65 -35.70 -19.80
C ARG A 11 16.34 -35.48 -19.05
N ARG A 12 16.42 -35.34 -17.73
CA ARG A 12 15.30 -34.83 -16.91
C ARG A 12 15.12 -33.36 -17.23
N GLY A 13 14.11 -33.04 -18.01
CA GLY A 13 13.60 -31.68 -18.14
C GLY A 13 13.02 -31.24 -16.80
N ALA A 14 13.59 -30.21 -16.18
CA ALA A 14 13.01 -29.57 -15.04
C ALA A 14 11.78 -28.78 -15.50
N THR A 15 10.61 -29.32 -15.25
CA THR A 15 9.34 -28.59 -15.35
C THR A 15 9.33 -27.56 -14.24
N ILE A 16 9.52 -26.29 -14.59
CA ILE A 16 9.30 -25.17 -13.67
C ILE A 16 7.78 -25.13 -13.42
N GLY A 17 7.38 -25.63 -12.27
CA GLY A 17 5.99 -25.55 -11.82
C GLY A 17 5.59 -24.07 -11.74
N ALA A 18 4.49 -23.69 -12.38
CA ALA A 18 3.92 -22.37 -12.28
C ALA A 18 3.37 -22.17 -10.86
N ALA A 19 4.16 -21.58 -9.98
CA ALA A 19 3.66 -21.14 -8.69
C ALA A 19 2.73 -19.93 -8.90
N ILE A 20 1.57 -19.98 -8.28
CA ILE A 20 0.48 -19.01 -8.43
C ILE A 20 0.54 -18.05 -7.25
N VAL A 21 0.37 -16.75 -7.50
CA VAL A 21 0.22 -15.72 -6.48
C VAL A 21 -1.25 -15.33 -6.39
N THR A 22 -1.84 -15.48 -5.22
CA THR A 22 -3.23 -15.07 -4.99
C THR A 22 -3.27 -13.63 -4.50
N VAL A 23 -3.98 -12.77 -5.22
CA VAL A 23 -4.51 -11.54 -4.63
C VAL A 23 -5.73 -11.97 -3.83
N LEU A 24 -5.55 -12.25 -2.54
CA LEU A 24 -6.68 -12.48 -1.65
C LEU A 24 -7.43 -11.16 -1.55
N GLY A 25 -8.47 -11.05 -2.38
CA GLY A 25 -9.45 -9.98 -2.26
C GLY A 25 -9.96 -9.95 -0.82
N CYS A 26 -10.00 -8.77 -0.25
CA CYS A 26 -10.68 -8.57 1.03
C CYS A 26 -12.09 -9.13 0.92
N ALA A 27 -12.50 -9.94 1.87
CA ALA A 27 -13.88 -10.34 2.02
C ALA A 27 -14.72 -9.06 2.07
N GLN A 28 -15.60 -8.90 1.11
CA GLN A 28 -16.60 -7.85 1.14
C GLN A 28 -17.44 -8.08 2.39
N ALA A 29 -17.47 -7.12 3.29
CA ALA A 29 -18.40 -7.17 4.40
C ALA A 29 -19.81 -7.18 3.80
N SER A 30 -20.54 -8.28 4.02
CA SER A 30 -21.93 -8.41 3.59
C SER A 30 -22.72 -7.30 4.26
N GLN A 31 -23.22 -6.35 3.44
CA GLN A 31 -24.08 -5.28 3.90
C GLN A 31 -25.45 -5.85 4.25
N SER A 32 -25.70 -6.08 5.52
CA SER A 32 -27.05 -6.15 6.04
C SER A 32 -27.48 -4.75 6.48
N GLY A 33 -28.23 -4.07 5.62
CA GLY A 33 -29.18 -3.04 5.96
C GLY A 33 -28.62 -1.72 6.55
N LEU A 34 -28.03 -0.87 5.72
CA LEU A 34 -27.94 0.56 6.00
C LEU A 34 -28.61 1.34 4.86
N SER A 35 -29.61 2.12 5.24
CA SER A 35 -30.37 3.04 4.41
C SER A 35 -29.46 3.97 3.61
N SER A 36 -29.80 4.17 2.34
CA SER A 36 -29.12 5.02 1.36
C SER A 36 -29.21 6.51 1.72
N ALA A 37 -28.37 6.98 2.64
CA ALA A 37 -28.05 8.39 2.73
C ALA A 37 -26.84 8.66 1.83
N ARG A 38 -27.06 9.31 0.68
CA ARG A 38 -25.99 9.84 -0.14
C ARG A 38 -25.16 10.82 0.70
N PRO A 39 -23.86 10.62 0.90
CA PRO A 39 -23.04 11.67 1.50
C PRO A 39 -22.97 12.83 0.49
N THR A 40 -23.50 13.97 0.87
CA THR A 40 -23.22 15.23 0.17
C THR A 40 -21.73 15.53 0.38
N VAL A 41 -20.96 15.52 -0.71
CA VAL A 41 -19.57 15.96 -0.71
C VAL A 41 -19.59 17.46 -0.41
N ALA A 42 -19.30 17.82 0.85
CA ALA A 42 -19.06 19.20 1.21
C ALA A 42 -17.74 19.63 0.55
N THR A 43 -17.78 20.64 -0.29
CA THR A 43 -16.60 21.31 -0.84
C THR A 43 -15.83 21.92 0.33
N ALA A 44 -14.77 21.27 0.78
CA ALA A 44 -13.91 21.76 1.84
C ALA A 44 -13.10 22.96 1.33
N GLY A 45 -13.33 24.13 1.89
CA GLY A 45 -12.45 25.29 1.74
C GLY A 45 -11.09 24.94 2.37
N SER A 46 -10.03 25.01 1.57
CA SER A 46 -8.66 24.80 2.01
C SER A 46 -8.15 26.07 2.72
N SER A 47 -7.78 25.93 4.00
CA SER A 47 -7.10 27.01 4.73
C SER A 47 -5.61 26.69 4.80
N TYR A 48 -4.77 27.58 4.28
CA TYR A 48 -3.32 27.48 4.34
C TYR A 48 -2.79 28.25 5.56
N LEU A 49 -2.03 27.56 6.42
CA LEU A 49 -1.27 28.19 7.47
C LEU A 49 0.22 28.15 7.08
N SER A 50 0.79 29.27 6.73
CA SER A 50 2.22 29.38 6.43
C SER A 50 3.00 29.77 7.68
N PHE A 51 3.92 28.91 8.10
CA PHE A 51 4.95 29.28 9.10
C PHE A 51 6.23 29.63 8.33
N ALA A 52 6.68 30.85 8.53
CA ALA A 52 7.88 31.38 7.87
C ALA A 52 9.15 30.83 8.56
N SER A 53 9.69 29.75 8.02
CA SER A 53 11.11 29.42 8.09
C SER A 53 11.53 28.86 6.72
N ALA A 54 12.75 29.13 6.28
CA ALA A 54 13.21 29.03 4.90
C ALA A 54 13.17 27.61 4.28
N GLU A 55 12.66 26.58 5.00
CA GLU A 55 12.53 25.20 4.54
C GLU A 55 11.19 24.53 4.91
N ALA A 56 10.25 25.25 5.50
CA ALA A 56 8.98 24.67 5.90
C ALA A 56 8.00 24.63 4.72
N ARG A 57 7.70 23.43 4.21
CA ARG A 57 6.59 23.23 3.27
C ARG A 57 5.27 23.65 3.93
N PRO A 58 4.34 24.24 3.17
CA PRO A 58 3.05 24.61 3.71
C PRO A 58 2.33 23.36 4.25
N LEU A 59 1.88 23.44 5.50
CA LEU A 59 1.03 22.41 6.11
C LEU A 59 -0.37 22.55 5.52
N VAL A 60 -0.84 21.50 4.84
CA VAL A 60 -2.23 21.40 4.39
C VAL A 60 -3.05 20.80 5.52
N ALA A 61 -4.12 21.47 5.92
CA ALA A 61 -5.08 20.96 6.88
C ALA A 61 -6.49 21.02 6.28
N ALA A 62 -7.16 19.87 6.18
CA ALA A 62 -8.51 19.78 5.64
C ALA A 62 -9.37 18.87 6.52
N ARG A 63 -10.65 19.20 6.66
CA ARG A 63 -11.60 18.26 7.30
C ARG A 63 -11.69 17.00 6.47
N THR A 64 -11.61 15.83 7.12
CA THR A 64 -11.67 14.54 6.45
C THR A 64 -12.82 13.67 6.97
N ALA A 65 -13.43 12.92 6.07
CA ALA A 65 -14.33 11.82 6.41
C ALA A 65 -13.57 10.52 6.69
N SER A 66 -12.31 10.44 6.28
CA SER A 66 -11.47 9.26 6.44
C SER A 66 -10.87 9.20 7.84
N LEU A 67 -11.34 8.25 8.66
CA LEU A 67 -10.71 7.97 9.96
C LEU A 67 -9.27 7.48 9.81
N ALA A 68 -8.93 6.89 8.68
CA ALA A 68 -7.58 6.43 8.40
C ALA A 68 -6.61 7.60 8.25
N LEU A 69 -6.98 8.62 7.46
CA LEU A 69 -6.16 9.83 7.29
C LEU A 69 -6.03 10.60 8.59
N ASP A 70 -7.14 10.80 9.32
CA ASP A 70 -7.18 11.44 10.63
C ASP A 70 -6.31 10.69 11.67
N ARG A 71 -6.21 9.34 11.56
CA ARG A 71 -5.37 8.56 12.48
C ARG A 71 -3.88 8.72 12.21
N ILE A 72 -3.48 8.84 10.97
CA ILE A 72 -2.06 8.84 10.61
C ILE A 72 -1.41 10.23 10.67
N ASP A 73 -2.18 11.30 10.79
CA ASP A 73 -1.64 12.66 10.91
C ASP A 73 -1.44 13.11 12.36
N GLN A 74 -1.87 12.30 13.32
CA GLN A 74 -1.74 12.59 14.75
C GLN A 74 -1.14 11.41 15.53
N ARG A 75 -0.46 11.70 16.65
CA ARG A 75 0.21 10.66 17.45
C ARG A 75 -0.68 10.09 18.54
N THR A 76 -1.67 10.84 18.98
CA THR A 76 -2.55 10.51 20.11
C THR A 76 -4.00 10.51 19.69
N LEU A 77 -4.81 9.77 20.42
CA LEU A 77 -6.27 9.81 20.33
C LEU A 77 -6.82 10.82 21.37
N PRO A 78 -8.04 11.32 21.21
CA PRO A 78 -9.03 11.01 20.18
C PRO A 78 -8.73 11.66 18.83
N LEU A 79 -9.41 11.18 17.77
CA LEU A 79 -9.36 11.75 16.41
C LEU A 79 -10.07 13.11 16.37
N ASP A 80 -9.56 14.06 15.55
CA ASP A 80 -10.07 15.43 15.47
C ASP A 80 -10.77 15.77 14.15
N ARG A 81 -10.91 14.77 13.25
CA ARG A 81 -11.56 14.90 11.94
C ARG A 81 -10.86 15.86 10.98
N THR A 82 -9.58 16.00 11.17
CA THR A 82 -8.73 16.81 10.29
C THR A 82 -7.62 15.92 9.73
N TYR A 83 -7.21 16.16 8.49
CA TYR A 83 -6.02 15.55 7.92
C TYR A 83 -4.99 16.64 7.66
N ARG A 84 -3.81 16.52 8.27
CA ARG A 84 -2.69 17.48 8.17
C ARG A 84 -1.49 16.77 7.60
N HIS A 85 -0.96 17.30 6.52
CA HIS A 85 0.21 16.75 5.88
C HIS A 85 1.08 17.84 5.27
N ALA A 86 2.38 17.57 5.12
CA ALA A 86 3.31 18.43 4.42
C ALA A 86 3.55 17.88 3.01
N GLY A 87 3.23 18.66 1.99
CA GLY A 87 3.30 18.22 0.58
C GLY A 87 2.04 17.46 0.13
N THR A 88 2.03 17.07 -1.12
CA THR A 88 0.88 16.44 -1.80
C THR A 88 1.25 15.20 -2.61
N GLY A 89 2.56 14.86 -2.65
CA GLY A 89 3.10 13.79 -3.50
C GLY A 89 3.32 14.23 -4.94
N ARG A 90 3.22 15.53 -5.25
CA ARG A 90 3.38 16.04 -6.60
C ARG A 90 4.74 15.69 -7.19
N GLY A 91 4.73 15.19 -8.44
CA GLY A 91 5.92 14.78 -9.18
C GLY A 91 6.48 13.42 -8.74
N VAL A 92 5.78 12.70 -7.87
CA VAL A 92 6.16 11.34 -7.48
C VAL A 92 5.28 10.32 -8.20
N THR A 93 5.90 9.34 -8.84
CA THR A 93 5.21 8.23 -9.51
C THR A 93 5.05 7.04 -8.57
N VAL A 94 3.84 6.50 -8.47
CA VAL A 94 3.59 5.25 -7.73
C VAL A 94 3.12 4.13 -8.67
N TYR A 95 3.96 3.12 -8.83
CA TYR A 95 3.64 1.92 -9.59
C TYR A 95 2.76 0.99 -8.74
N VAL A 96 1.51 0.83 -9.11
CA VAL A 96 0.52 -0.02 -8.40
C VAL A 96 0.40 -1.37 -9.10
N PHE A 97 0.96 -2.41 -8.48
CA PHE A 97 0.90 -3.80 -8.97
C PHE A 97 -0.37 -4.47 -8.45
N ASP A 98 -1.41 -4.53 -9.28
CA ASP A 98 -2.73 -5.00 -8.85
C ASP A 98 -3.56 -5.59 -10.02
N GLY A 99 -4.87 -5.67 -9.86
CA GLY A 99 -5.84 -6.15 -10.85
C GLY A 99 -6.34 -5.08 -11.83
N GLY A 100 -5.69 -3.92 -11.88
CA GLY A 100 -6.07 -2.76 -12.68
C GLY A 100 -6.66 -1.63 -11.83
N VAL A 101 -6.45 -0.39 -12.27
CA VAL A 101 -6.90 0.85 -11.61
C VAL A 101 -7.87 1.61 -12.51
N SER A 102 -9.00 2.07 -11.96
CA SER A 102 -9.97 2.91 -12.67
C SER A 102 -9.45 4.34 -12.80
N ALA A 103 -9.01 4.70 -14.00
CA ALA A 103 -8.52 6.04 -14.29
C ALA A 103 -9.63 7.11 -14.25
N ASP A 104 -10.88 6.69 -14.50
CA ASP A 104 -12.03 7.58 -14.56
C ASP A 104 -12.72 7.79 -13.21
N HIS A 105 -12.23 7.11 -12.14
CA HIS A 105 -12.80 7.32 -10.81
C HIS A 105 -12.53 8.76 -10.35
N PRO A 106 -13.56 9.52 -9.85
CA PRO A 106 -13.40 10.94 -9.47
C PRO A 106 -12.27 11.22 -8.47
N GLU A 107 -11.97 10.28 -7.58
CA GLU A 107 -10.86 10.38 -6.63
C GLU A 107 -9.48 10.28 -7.31
N LEU A 108 -9.39 9.73 -8.52
CA LEU A 108 -8.13 9.44 -9.22
C LEU A 108 -8.01 10.13 -10.58
N ALA A 109 -9.08 10.75 -11.06
CA ALA A 109 -9.17 11.29 -12.42
C ALA A 109 -8.00 12.21 -12.76
N GLY A 110 -7.41 11.98 -13.94
CA GLY A 110 -6.28 12.76 -14.47
C GLY A 110 -4.91 12.37 -13.92
N ARG A 111 -4.82 11.41 -12.96
CA ARG A 111 -3.55 11.03 -12.32
C ARG A 111 -3.23 9.53 -12.42
N VAL A 112 -3.95 8.81 -13.27
CA VAL A 112 -3.68 7.39 -13.53
C VAL A 112 -3.23 7.22 -14.97
N ARG A 113 -2.04 6.69 -15.16
CA ARG A 113 -1.51 6.25 -16.44
C ARG A 113 -1.49 4.73 -16.49
N ARG A 114 -1.94 4.17 -17.61
CA ARG A 114 -1.78 2.73 -17.85
C ARG A 114 -0.33 2.42 -18.16
N GLY A 115 0.17 1.41 -17.52
CA GLY A 115 1.51 0.87 -17.71
C GLY A 115 1.48 -0.52 -18.32
N TYR A 116 2.07 -1.48 -17.63
CA TYR A 116 2.19 -2.87 -18.07
C TYR A 116 0.92 -3.68 -17.77
N SER A 117 0.63 -4.66 -18.62
CA SER A 117 -0.34 -5.72 -18.32
C SER A 117 0.26 -7.10 -18.60
N ALA A 118 0.25 -7.97 -17.58
CA ALA A 118 0.60 -9.39 -17.74
C ALA A 118 -0.49 -10.18 -18.49
N PHE A 119 -1.67 -9.58 -18.66
CA PHE A 119 -2.85 -10.19 -19.31
C PHE A 119 -3.51 -9.15 -20.21
N PRO A 120 -2.91 -8.85 -21.38
CA PRO A 120 -3.38 -7.77 -22.25
C PRO A 120 -4.77 -8.01 -22.85
N ASP A 121 -5.17 -9.28 -23.00
CA ASP A 121 -6.46 -9.67 -23.55
C ASP A 121 -7.60 -9.63 -22.49
N ASP A 122 -7.26 -9.50 -21.21
CA ASP A 122 -8.24 -9.38 -20.13
C ASP A 122 -8.85 -7.96 -20.09
N PRO A 123 -10.04 -7.79 -19.47
CA PRO A 123 -10.55 -6.48 -19.12
C PRO A 123 -9.51 -5.67 -18.35
N THR A 124 -9.45 -4.38 -18.57
CA THR A 124 -8.43 -3.49 -17.99
C THR A 124 -8.44 -3.50 -16.47
N ILE A 125 -9.61 -3.69 -15.88
CA ILE A 125 -9.82 -3.75 -14.42
C ILE A 125 -10.52 -5.06 -14.11
N CYS A 126 -9.94 -5.89 -13.26
CA CYS A 126 -10.56 -7.14 -12.84
C CYS A 126 -11.65 -6.93 -11.78
N ASN A 127 -11.29 -6.14 -10.77
CA ASN A 127 -12.17 -5.74 -9.67
C ASN A 127 -11.73 -4.36 -9.13
N ALA A 128 -12.43 -3.85 -8.12
CA ALA A 128 -12.14 -2.53 -7.57
C ALA A 128 -10.91 -2.48 -6.62
N HIS A 129 -10.22 -3.60 -6.35
CA HIS A 129 -9.14 -3.66 -5.37
C HIS A 129 -8.00 -2.69 -5.70
N GLY A 130 -7.46 -2.73 -6.92
CA GLY A 130 -6.39 -1.82 -7.33
C GLY A 130 -6.83 -0.34 -7.33
N THR A 131 -8.12 -0.07 -7.60
CA THR A 131 -8.69 1.28 -7.49
C THR A 131 -8.72 1.75 -6.03
N ALA A 132 -9.09 0.87 -5.09
CA ALA A 132 -9.07 1.18 -3.66
C ALA A 132 -7.64 1.42 -3.15
N VAL A 133 -6.69 0.57 -3.55
CA VAL A 133 -5.26 0.74 -3.22
C VAL A 133 -4.73 2.07 -3.76
N ALA A 134 -4.96 2.38 -5.04
CA ALA A 134 -4.57 3.66 -5.63
C ALA A 134 -5.25 4.84 -4.92
N GLY A 135 -6.50 4.65 -4.48
CA GLY A 135 -7.23 5.62 -3.68
C GLY A 135 -6.62 5.89 -2.31
N ALA A 136 -6.11 4.87 -1.63
CA ALA A 136 -5.38 5.04 -0.36
C ALA A 136 -4.06 5.80 -0.56
N ILE A 137 -3.39 5.60 -1.72
CA ILE A 137 -2.17 6.31 -2.09
C ILE A 137 -2.49 7.77 -2.44
N ALA A 138 -3.32 7.97 -3.47
CA ALA A 138 -3.43 9.23 -4.20
C ALA A 138 -4.88 9.70 -4.40
N GLY A 139 -5.85 9.16 -3.65
CA GLY A 139 -7.22 9.66 -3.70
C GLY A 139 -7.27 11.15 -3.36
N LYS A 140 -8.02 11.92 -4.14
CA LYS A 140 -8.14 13.38 -4.00
C LYS A 140 -8.56 13.81 -2.59
N THR A 141 -9.46 13.05 -1.95
CA THR A 141 -9.96 13.33 -0.60
C THR A 141 -9.72 12.18 0.38
N LEU A 142 -9.37 11.00 -0.13
CA LEU A 142 -9.22 9.76 0.65
C LEU A 142 -7.79 9.21 0.66
N GLY A 143 -6.88 9.81 -0.12
CA GLY A 143 -5.49 9.40 -0.25
C GLY A 143 -4.53 10.24 0.58
N VAL A 144 -3.38 9.64 0.90
CA VAL A 144 -2.29 10.29 1.65
C VAL A 144 -1.59 11.35 0.81
N ALA A 145 -1.35 11.07 -0.46
CA ALA A 145 -0.59 11.89 -1.40
C ALA A 145 -1.46 12.30 -2.59
N PRO A 146 -2.39 13.27 -2.45
CA PRO A 146 -3.48 13.51 -3.40
C PRO A 146 -3.04 14.04 -4.77
N GLU A 147 -1.77 14.38 -4.98
CA GLU A 147 -1.22 14.82 -6.27
C GLU A 147 -0.13 13.88 -6.80
N ALA A 148 0.06 12.70 -6.18
CA ALA A 148 0.94 11.67 -6.74
C ALA A 148 0.34 11.06 -8.01
N ASP A 149 1.21 10.71 -8.97
CA ASP A 149 0.84 10.04 -10.20
C ASP A 149 0.82 8.52 -9.99
N ILE A 150 -0.22 7.87 -10.48
CA ILE A 150 -0.37 6.41 -10.43
C ILE A 150 -0.05 5.80 -11.79
N VAL A 151 0.80 4.78 -11.78
CA VAL A 151 1.03 3.92 -12.93
C VAL A 151 0.43 2.55 -12.65
N ASP A 152 -0.58 2.18 -13.42
CA ASP A 152 -1.27 0.90 -13.32
C ASP A 152 -0.41 -0.23 -13.92
N VAL A 153 0.09 -1.12 -13.08
CA VAL A 153 0.83 -2.34 -13.47
C VAL A 153 -0.06 -3.54 -13.20
N LYS A 154 -0.87 -3.90 -14.19
CA LYS A 154 -1.85 -4.98 -14.07
C LYS A 154 -1.15 -6.33 -14.12
N MET A 155 -1.16 -7.04 -13.00
CA MET A 155 -0.52 -8.35 -12.85
C MET A 155 -1.50 -9.50 -12.58
N VAL A 156 -2.81 -9.23 -12.49
CA VAL A 156 -3.86 -10.19 -12.14
C VAL A 156 -4.68 -10.57 -13.36
N GLN A 157 -4.93 -11.86 -13.54
CA GLN A 157 -5.92 -12.39 -14.47
C GLN A 157 -7.33 -12.24 -13.91
N CYS A 158 -8.26 -11.70 -14.69
CA CYS A 158 -9.58 -11.34 -14.20
C CYS A 158 -10.46 -12.56 -13.86
N GLU A 159 -10.41 -13.62 -14.63
CA GLU A 159 -11.22 -14.82 -14.38
C GLU A 159 -10.87 -15.49 -13.06
N LYS A 160 -9.57 -15.62 -12.76
CA LYS A 160 -9.07 -16.35 -11.58
C LYS A 160 -8.74 -15.44 -10.40
N LEU A 161 -8.71 -14.12 -10.61
CA LEU A 161 -8.25 -13.10 -9.65
C LEU A 161 -6.86 -13.45 -9.06
N ARG A 162 -5.96 -13.94 -9.93
CA ARG A 162 -4.61 -14.39 -9.57
C ARG A 162 -3.57 -13.84 -10.52
N GLY A 163 -2.41 -13.47 -9.96
CA GLY A 163 -1.21 -13.16 -10.72
C GLY A 163 -0.33 -14.38 -10.94
N THR A 164 0.63 -14.26 -11.87
CA THR A 164 1.70 -15.23 -12.04
C THR A 164 3.02 -14.62 -11.59
N ILE A 165 3.91 -15.42 -11.03
CA ILE A 165 5.27 -14.97 -10.67
C ILE A 165 5.96 -14.34 -11.87
N ARG A 166 5.85 -14.97 -13.06
CA ARG A 166 6.38 -14.43 -14.29
C ARG A 166 5.84 -13.04 -14.60
N GLY A 167 4.52 -12.87 -14.58
CA GLY A 167 3.88 -11.58 -14.88
C GLY A 167 4.30 -10.47 -13.91
N ILE A 168 4.47 -10.79 -12.61
CA ILE A 168 4.95 -9.83 -11.61
C ILE A 168 6.41 -9.43 -11.89
N VAL A 169 7.28 -10.40 -12.18
CA VAL A 169 8.70 -10.15 -12.47
C VAL A 169 8.86 -9.35 -13.78
N GLU A 170 8.08 -9.66 -14.81
CA GLU A 170 8.06 -8.89 -16.06
C GLU A 170 7.51 -7.48 -15.84
N GLY A 171 6.46 -7.31 -15.02
CA GLY A 171 5.94 -6.01 -14.61
C GLY A 171 6.98 -5.19 -13.84
N ALA A 172 7.76 -5.82 -12.96
CA ALA A 172 8.84 -5.14 -12.24
C ALA A 172 9.95 -4.66 -13.19
N ARG A 173 10.34 -5.48 -14.16
CA ARG A 173 11.30 -5.08 -15.21
C ARG A 173 10.77 -3.92 -16.03
N TRP A 174 9.51 -4.02 -16.45
CA TRP A 174 8.86 -2.93 -17.18
C TRP A 174 8.84 -1.63 -16.36
N ALA A 175 8.51 -1.68 -15.07
CA ALA A 175 8.49 -0.50 -14.19
C ALA A 175 9.90 0.13 -14.07
N ILE A 176 10.96 -0.68 -14.00
CA ILE A 176 12.35 -0.21 -14.01
C ILE A 176 12.69 0.52 -15.33
N ASP A 177 12.28 -0.04 -16.46
CA ASP A 177 12.56 0.57 -17.76
C ASP A 177 11.70 1.81 -18.01
N ASP A 178 10.45 1.83 -17.56
CA ASP A 178 9.58 3.01 -17.56
C ASP A 178 10.15 4.13 -16.68
N HIS A 179 10.64 3.80 -15.49
CA HIS A 179 11.28 4.75 -14.59
C HIS A 179 12.55 5.39 -15.18
N LYS A 180 13.36 4.62 -15.91
CA LYS A 180 14.52 5.17 -16.65
C LYS A 180 14.09 6.11 -17.77
N ALA A 181 12.98 5.82 -18.44
CA ALA A 181 12.43 6.65 -19.51
C ALA A 181 11.73 7.93 -18.98
N HIS A 182 11.22 7.86 -17.76
CA HIS A 182 10.52 8.95 -17.06
C HIS A 182 11.19 9.18 -15.69
N PRO A 183 12.38 9.78 -15.64
CA PRO A 183 13.13 9.93 -14.41
C PRO A 183 12.43 10.86 -13.42
N GLY A 184 12.55 10.53 -12.13
CA GLY A 184 11.98 11.27 -11.01
C GLY A 184 11.76 10.35 -9.82
N PRO A 185 11.32 10.86 -8.66
CA PRO A 185 11.09 10.02 -7.49
C PRO A 185 9.93 9.04 -7.74
N ALA A 186 10.09 7.79 -7.32
CA ALA A 186 9.10 6.76 -7.54
C ALA A 186 8.97 5.78 -6.36
N VAL A 187 7.82 5.09 -6.28
CA VAL A 187 7.52 4.02 -5.29
C VAL A 187 6.85 2.86 -6.00
N ALA A 188 7.13 1.62 -5.61
CA ALA A 188 6.36 0.45 -6.03
C ALA A 188 5.48 -0.04 -4.87
N ASN A 189 4.17 -0.12 -5.12
CA ASN A 189 3.20 -0.69 -4.17
C ASN A 189 2.81 -2.11 -4.61
N TRP A 190 3.08 -3.10 -3.74
CA TRP A 190 2.75 -4.50 -3.93
C TRP A 190 1.74 -4.95 -2.88
N SER A 191 0.45 -4.77 -3.18
CA SER A 191 -0.66 -5.13 -2.29
C SER A 191 -1.08 -6.60 -2.43
N PHE A 192 -0.09 -7.51 -2.45
CA PHE A 192 -0.29 -8.96 -2.57
C PHE A 192 0.80 -9.73 -1.83
N ILE A 193 0.55 -11.02 -1.60
CA ILE A 193 1.54 -12.01 -1.14
C ILE A 193 1.45 -13.26 -2.01
N ALA A 194 2.49 -14.11 -1.95
CA ALA A 194 2.40 -15.47 -2.46
C ALA A 194 1.35 -16.28 -1.69
N ASP A 195 0.55 -17.07 -2.39
CA ASP A 195 -0.52 -17.89 -1.79
C ASP A 195 0.00 -19.12 -1.02
N THR A 196 1.29 -19.38 -1.11
CA THR A 196 1.99 -20.40 -0.34
C THR A 196 2.87 -19.73 0.70
N ALA A 197 2.90 -20.28 1.93
CA ALA A 197 3.84 -19.84 2.97
C ALA A 197 5.27 -20.29 2.60
N ALA A 198 5.78 -19.77 1.49
CA ALA A 198 7.06 -20.12 0.93
C ALA A 198 7.81 -18.90 0.41
N ARG A 199 9.14 -19.01 0.45
CA ARG A 199 10.03 -18.06 -0.22
C ARG A 199 9.99 -18.31 -1.72
N ILE A 200 9.85 -17.24 -2.49
CA ILE A 200 9.87 -17.27 -3.95
C ILE A 200 11.03 -16.38 -4.44
N PRO A 201 12.22 -16.97 -4.68
CA PRO A 201 13.43 -16.20 -5.00
C PRO A 201 13.27 -15.23 -6.17
N ALA A 202 12.39 -15.55 -7.13
CA ALA A 202 12.14 -14.67 -8.27
C ALA A 202 11.43 -13.36 -7.85
N LEU A 203 10.51 -13.40 -6.88
CA LEU A 203 9.87 -12.20 -6.33
C LEU A 203 10.87 -11.41 -5.48
N ASP A 204 11.65 -12.10 -4.65
CA ASP A 204 12.68 -11.46 -3.83
C ASP A 204 13.71 -10.74 -4.72
N SER A 205 14.14 -11.38 -5.82
CA SER A 205 15.05 -10.76 -6.80
C SER A 205 14.44 -9.56 -7.53
N ALA A 206 13.13 -9.58 -7.82
CA ALA A 206 12.45 -8.46 -8.43
C ALA A 206 12.38 -7.24 -7.49
N VAL A 207 12.18 -7.47 -6.18
CA VAL A 207 12.28 -6.40 -5.16
C VAL A 207 13.67 -5.79 -5.15
N VAL A 208 14.73 -6.62 -5.10
CA VAL A 208 16.11 -6.16 -5.12
C VAL A 208 16.41 -5.33 -6.37
N ALA A 209 15.91 -5.76 -7.53
CA ALA A 209 16.10 -5.03 -8.79
C ALA A 209 15.39 -3.66 -8.82
N LEU A 210 14.14 -3.57 -8.32
CA LEU A 210 13.42 -2.29 -8.19
C LEU A 210 14.18 -1.33 -7.28
N ARG A 211 14.64 -1.81 -6.12
CA ARG A 211 15.40 -1.00 -5.17
C ARG A 211 16.74 -0.53 -5.75
N ALA A 212 17.45 -1.40 -6.48
CA ALA A 212 18.68 -1.03 -7.18
C ALA A 212 18.45 0.03 -8.27
N ALA A 213 17.24 0.13 -8.80
CA ALA A 213 16.83 1.19 -9.72
C ALA A 213 16.33 2.47 -9.01
N GLY A 214 16.46 2.57 -7.68
CA GLY A 214 16.03 3.74 -6.91
C GLY A 214 14.56 3.72 -6.48
N ILE A 215 13.83 2.62 -6.71
CA ILE A 215 12.39 2.51 -6.43
C ILE A 215 12.18 1.73 -5.12
N PRO A 216 11.83 2.36 -3.98
CA PRO A 216 11.45 1.64 -2.77
C PRO A 216 10.20 0.79 -3.00
N VAL A 217 10.17 -0.39 -2.36
CA VAL A 217 9.07 -1.34 -2.52
C VAL A 217 8.31 -1.48 -1.21
N VAL A 218 7.04 -1.07 -1.22
CA VAL A 218 6.10 -1.21 -0.11
C VAL A 218 5.23 -2.43 -0.36
N VAL A 219 5.19 -3.37 0.59
CA VAL A 219 4.45 -4.62 0.45
C VAL A 219 3.45 -4.82 1.58
N SER A 220 2.29 -5.38 1.27
CA SER A 220 1.35 -5.83 2.28
C SER A 220 1.91 -7.04 3.04
N ALA A 221 1.76 -7.09 4.37
CA ALA A 221 2.18 -8.25 5.17
C ALA A 221 1.36 -9.52 4.86
N GLY A 222 0.14 -9.33 4.33
CA GLY A 222 -0.81 -10.41 4.04
C GLY A 222 -1.87 -10.61 5.12
N ASN A 223 -2.96 -11.29 4.74
CA ASN A 223 -4.18 -11.46 5.55
C ASN A 223 -4.41 -12.94 5.94
N LEU A 224 -3.35 -13.69 6.23
CA LEU A 224 -3.40 -15.13 6.53
C LEU A 224 -3.04 -15.47 7.99
N GLU A 225 -2.85 -14.46 8.86
CA GLU A 225 -2.44 -14.65 10.26
C GLU A 225 -1.17 -15.51 10.42
N ILE A 226 -0.22 -15.40 9.50
CA ILE A 226 1.04 -16.14 9.50
C ILE A 226 2.23 -15.24 9.82
N ASN A 227 3.40 -15.83 10.04
CA ASN A 227 4.64 -15.07 10.16
C ASN A 227 5.06 -14.51 8.79
N ALA A 228 5.06 -13.18 8.64
CA ALA A 228 5.38 -12.46 7.40
C ALA A 228 6.79 -12.79 6.86
N CYS A 229 7.74 -13.13 7.73
CA CYS A 229 9.10 -13.52 7.31
C CYS A 229 9.17 -14.85 6.55
N ARG A 230 8.08 -15.59 6.48
CA ARG A 230 8.01 -16.88 5.78
C ARG A 230 7.40 -16.78 4.38
N VAL A 231 7.01 -15.59 3.95
CA VAL A 231 6.23 -15.36 2.72
C VAL A 231 6.89 -14.29 1.86
N SER A 232 7.12 -14.59 0.58
CA SER A 232 7.52 -13.57 -0.40
C SER A 232 6.31 -12.70 -0.82
N PRO A 233 6.54 -11.40 -1.04
CA PRO A 233 7.80 -10.68 -0.99
C PRO A 233 8.14 -10.07 0.37
N GLY A 234 7.36 -10.30 1.43
CA GLY A 234 7.55 -9.72 2.76
C GLY A 234 8.87 -10.12 3.46
N ASN A 235 9.52 -11.17 2.97
CA ASN A 235 10.83 -11.62 3.46
C ASN A 235 12.00 -11.15 2.60
N ALA A 236 11.75 -10.41 1.51
CA ALA A 236 12.81 -9.89 0.66
C ALA A 236 13.55 -8.73 1.35
N GLU A 237 14.85 -8.66 1.15
CA GLU A 237 15.70 -7.65 1.78
C GLU A 237 15.30 -6.24 1.35
N GLY A 238 15.11 -5.37 2.34
CA GLY A 238 14.80 -3.96 2.14
C GLY A 238 13.38 -3.64 1.71
N THR A 239 12.45 -4.62 1.67
CA THR A 239 11.03 -4.32 1.57
C THR A 239 10.55 -3.51 2.78
N ILE A 240 9.54 -2.68 2.56
CA ILE A 240 8.80 -2.01 3.63
C ILE A 240 7.50 -2.79 3.83
N VAL A 241 7.47 -3.64 4.85
CA VAL A 241 6.35 -4.58 5.09
C VAL A 241 5.32 -3.95 6.01
N VAL A 242 4.06 -3.90 5.55
CA VAL A 242 2.98 -3.16 6.20
C VAL A 242 1.91 -4.08 6.75
N GLY A 243 1.70 -4.03 8.07
CA GLY A 243 0.58 -4.66 8.77
C GLY A 243 -0.65 -3.75 8.82
N ALA A 244 -1.84 -4.34 8.99
CA ALA A 244 -3.08 -3.59 9.16
C ALA A 244 -3.43 -3.39 10.64
N SER A 245 -3.87 -2.19 10.97
CA SER A 245 -4.46 -1.85 12.27
C SER A 245 -5.92 -1.42 12.14
N SER A 246 -6.66 -1.57 13.23
CA SER A 246 -7.99 -1.02 13.42
C SER A 246 -8.04 -0.15 14.68
N LEU A 247 -8.98 0.80 14.70
CA LEU A 247 -9.38 1.49 15.93
C LEU A 247 -10.46 0.65 16.62
N VAL A 248 -10.12 0.12 17.79
CA VAL A 248 -11.01 -0.73 18.56
C VAL A 248 -11.51 0.03 19.78
N ARG A 249 -12.82 0.01 20.00
CA ARG A 249 -13.49 0.39 21.24
C ARG A 249 -14.44 -0.73 21.62
N ASP A 250 -14.23 -1.34 22.78
CA ASP A 250 -15.03 -2.47 23.25
C ASP A 250 -15.18 -2.37 24.77
N PRO A 251 -16.13 -1.55 25.27
CA PRO A 251 -16.33 -1.37 26.70
C PRO A 251 -16.66 -2.66 27.47
N GLU A 252 -17.26 -3.66 26.79
CA GLU A 252 -17.59 -4.95 27.40
C GLU A 252 -16.33 -5.76 27.70
N ARG A 253 -15.27 -5.53 26.92
CA ARG A 253 -13.93 -6.10 27.15
C ARG A 253 -12.99 -5.16 27.89
N GLY A 254 -13.50 -4.10 28.49
CA GLY A 254 -12.72 -3.12 29.26
C GLY A 254 -11.95 -2.12 28.40
N ILE A 255 -12.25 -2.02 27.11
CA ILE A 255 -11.66 -1.03 26.19
C ILE A 255 -12.64 0.14 26.07
N SER A 256 -12.63 1.04 27.07
CA SER A 256 -13.54 2.20 27.11
C SER A 256 -13.13 3.30 26.15
N GLU A 257 -11.82 3.50 25.97
CA GLU A 257 -11.27 4.49 25.05
C GLU A 257 -10.75 3.82 23.78
N PRO A 258 -10.88 4.47 22.59
CA PRO A 258 -10.33 3.94 21.36
C PRO A 258 -8.83 3.66 21.47
N LEU A 259 -8.37 2.55 20.89
CA LEU A 259 -6.96 2.22 20.79
C LEU A 259 -6.65 1.57 19.44
N ASP A 260 -5.40 1.64 19.03
CA ASP A 260 -4.93 0.95 17.82
C ASP A 260 -4.61 -0.51 18.15
N GLN A 261 -5.17 -1.41 17.38
CA GLN A 261 -4.91 -2.83 17.51
C GLN A 261 -4.60 -3.44 16.13
N ARG A 262 -3.68 -4.41 16.08
CA ARG A 262 -3.48 -5.23 14.89
C ARG A 262 -4.80 -5.91 14.50
N THR A 263 -5.18 -5.87 13.22
CA THR A 263 -6.35 -6.64 12.75
C THR A 263 -6.05 -8.14 12.87
N PRO A 264 -7.01 -8.98 13.26
CA PRO A 264 -6.78 -10.41 13.51
C PRO A 264 -6.12 -11.15 12.33
N ALA A 265 -6.58 -10.88 11.09
CA ALA A 265 -6.08 -11.54 9.90
C ALA A 265 -4.64 -11.13 9.50
N THR A 266 -4.17 -9.97 9.94
CA THR A 266 -2.85 -9.44 9.56
C THR A 266 -1.74 -10.41 9.91
N ALA A 267 -0.86 -10.71 8.94
CA ALA A 267 0.38 -11.42 9.19
C ALA A 267 1.26 -10.62 10.18
N TRP A 268 2.12 -11.32 10.91
CA TRP A 268 2.86 -10.80 12.05
C TRP A 268 4.34 -11.20 12.01
N GLY A 269 5.12 -10.79 12.99
CA GLY A 269 6.50 -11.20 13.17
C GLY A 269 7.51 -10.07 12.90
N PRO A 270 8.82 -10.36 13.02
CA PRO A 270 9.87 -9.33 12.97
C PRO A 270 10.04 -8.67 11.59
N CYS A 271 9.48 -9.25 10.53
CA CYS A 271 9.50 -8.65 9.21
C CYS A 271 8.40 -7.59 8.98
N VAL A 272 7.45 -7.42 9.91
CA VAL A 272 6.50 -6.32 9.82
C VAL A 272 7.15 -5.05 10.34
N ASP A 273 7.41 -4.09 9.45
CA ASP A 273 8.11 -2.85 9.75
C ASP A 273 7.23 -1.80 10.41
N ILE A 274 5.99 -1.68 9.92
CA ILE A 274 5.08 -0.59 10.27
C ILE A 274 3.63 -1.05 10.11
N TYR A 275 2.73 -0.47 10.89
CA TYR A 275 1.30 -0.63 10.77
C TYR A 275 0.65 0.64 10.23
N ALA A 276 -0.42 0.48 9.47
CA ALA A 276 -1.30 1.56 9.05
C ALA A 276 -2.76 1.10 9.11
N PRO A 277 -3.74 2.03 9.15
CA PRO A 277 -5.14 1.67 9.12
C PRO A 277 -5.47 0.73 7.96
N GLY A 278 -6.21 -0.33 8.23
CA GLY A 278 -6.56 -1.34 7.22
C GLY A 278 -7.82 -2.11 7.60
N ASP A 279 -8.65 -1.54 8.45
CA ASP A 279 -9.95 -2.07 8.82
C ASP A 279 -11.00 -0.98 8.73
N SER A 280 -12.08 -1.28 8.00
CA SER A 280 -13.20 -0.36 7.79
C SER A 280 -12.77 1.01 7.25
N VAL A 281 -11.79 1.02 6.33
CA VAL A 281 -11.27 2.24 5.71
C VAL A 281 -12.09 2.62 4.49
N LEU A 282 -12.55 3.88 4.45
CA LEU A 282 -13.36 4.43 3.36
C LEU A 282 -12.47 4.76 2.17
N LEU A 283 -12.67 4.08 1.02
CA LEU A 283 -11.85 4.23 -0.18
C LEU A 283 -12.67 4.13 -1.46
N PRO A 284 -12.12 4.59 -2.59
CA PRO A 284 -12.69 4.44 -3.91
C PRO A 284 -13.00 2.98 -4.24
N SER A 285 -14.09 2.78 -4.96
CA SER A 285 -14.54 1.47 -5.41
C SER A 285 -15.38 1.57 -6.68
N LEU A 286 -15.76 0.42 -7.20
CA LEU A 286 -16.67 0.30 -8.32
C LEU A 286 -17.83 -0.64 -7.90
N ASP A 287 -19.04 -0.28 -8.24
CA ASP A 287 -20.18 -1.19 -8.07
C ASP A 287 -20.19 -2.31 -9.13
N LYS A 288 -21.23 -3.16 -9.11
CA LYS A 288 -21.38 -4.27 -10.07
C LYS A 288 -21.44 -3.81 -11.54
N ASP A 289 -21.90 -2.58 -11.78
CA ASP A 289 -22.02 -1.96 -13.11
C ASP A 289 -20.79 -1.10 -13.46
N ARG A 290 -19.72 -1.20 -12.65
CA ARG A 290 -18.47 -0.42 -12.74
C ARG A 290 -18.64 1.09 -12.54
N THR A 291 -19.74 1.51 -11.93
CA THR A 291 -19.95 2.91 -11.55
C THR A 291 -19.04 3.26 -10.37
N PRO A 292 -18.35 4.41 -10.42
CA PRO A 292 -17.55 4.88 -9.31
C PRO A 292 -18.35 5.09 -8.04
N ILE A 293 -17.95 4.46 -6.95
CA ILE A 293 -18.50 4.60 -5.61
C ILE A 293 -17.38 4.70 -4.58
N VAL A 294 -17.70 4.98 -3.35
CA VAL A 294 -16.83 4.78 -2.20
C VAL A 294 -17.45 3.76 -1.26
N GLN A 295 -16.61 2.90 -0.67
CA GLN A 295 -17.06 1.90 0.29
C GLN A 295 -15.98 1.61 1.34
N LEU A 296 -16.35 0.86 2.38
CA LEU A 296 -15.42 0.39 3.40
C LEU A 296 -14.61 -0.81 2.88
N TRP A 297 -13.31 -0.77 3.11
CA TRP A 297 -12.36 -1.81 2.74
C TRP A 297 -11.59 -2.32 3.95
N ASN A 298 -11.18 -3.60 3.88
CA ASN A 298 -10.36 -4.24 4.91
C ASN A 298 -9.14 -4.90 4.29
N GLY A 299 -8.02 -4.90 5.00
CA GLY A 299 -6.83 -5.66 4.65
C GLY A 299 -5.54 -4.86 4.63
N THR A 300 -4.44 -5.59 4.72
CA THR A 300 -3.07 -5.06 4.65
C THR A 300 -2.75 -4.38 3.31
N SER A 301 -3.53 -4.66 2.27
CA SER A 301 -3.43 -4.00 0.97
C SER A 301 -3.68 -2.49 1.07
N MET A 302 -4.72 -2.10 1.83
CA MET A 302 -5.07 -0.69 2.05
C MET A 302 -4.01 0.00 2.90
N SER A 303 -3.53 -0.70 3.93
CA SER A 303 -2.44 -0.23 4.78
C SER A 303 -1.16 0.03 3.98
N ALA A 304 -0.80 -0.87 3.05
CA ALA A 304 0.33 -0.68 2.14
C ALA A 304 0.13 0.53 1.22
N GLY A 305 -1.10 0.78 0.75
CA GLY A 305 -1.45 1.98 0.00
C GLY A 305 -1.17 3.26 0.80
N TYR A 306 -1.61 3.35 2.05
CA TYR A 306 -1.33 4.51 2.91
C TYR A 306 0.18 4.72 3.14
N VAL A 307 0.94 3.65 3.34
CA VAL A 307 2.40 3.75 3.51
C VAL A 307 3.09 4.17 2.21
N SER A 308 2.62 3.69 1.05
CA SER A 308 3.13 4.13 -0.26
C SER A 308 2.85 5.61 -0.51
N GLY A 309 1.67 6.12 -0.12
CA GLY A 309 1.36 7.55 -0.14
C GLY A 309 2.28 8.35 0.78
N ALA A 310 2.59 7.86 1.98
CA ALA A 310 3.53 8.50 2.90
C ALA A 310 4.96 8.52 2.33
N ALA A 311 5.38 7.45 1.65
CA ALA A 311 6.63 7.41 0.92
C ALA A 311 6.67 8.48 -0.19
N ALA A 312 5.55 8.67 -0.90
CA ALA A 312 5.44 9.71 -1.93
C ALA A 312 5.53 11.14 -1.34
N LEU A 313 4.91 11.41 -0.19
CA LEU A 313 5.07 12.71 0.51
C LEU A 313 6.53 12.97 0.90
N TYR A 314 7.23 11.94 1.38
CA TYR A 314 8.65 12.07 1.74
C TYR A 314 9.52 12.31 0.51
N LEU A 315 9.31 11.57 -0.57
CA LEU A 315 10.06 11.68 -1.82
C LEU A 315 9.80 13.00 -2.55
N GLU A 316 8.60 13.56 -2.49
CA GLU A 316 8.35 14.93 -2.98
C GLU A 316 9.25 15.96 -2.30
N ALA A 317 9.56 15.77 -1.01
CA ALA A 317 10.45 16.64 -0.25
C ALA A 317 11.93 16.31 -0.46
N ASN A 318 12.24 15.08 -0.79
CA ASN A 318 13.59 14.52 -0.86
C ASN A 318 13.72 13.67 -2.13
N PRO A 319 13.72 14.28 -3.33
CA PRO A 319 13.63 13.54 -4.59
C PRO A 319 14.82 12.61 -4.85
N ASP A 320 15.96 12.86 -4.23
CA ASP A 320 17.19 12.08 -4.36
C ASP A 320 17.35 11.02 -3.25
N ALA A 321 16.33 10.87 -2.36
CA ALA A 321 16.39 9.90 -1.28
C ALA A 321 16.42 8.47 -1.82
N THR A 322 17.31 7.66 -1.26
CA THR A 322 17.44 6.25 -1.60
C THR A 322 16.27 5.43 -1.03
N PRO A 323 16.00 4.22 -1.53
CA PRO A 323 15.02 3.30 -0.94
C PRO A 323 15.25 3.03 0.55
N ASP A 324 16.51 3.03 1.00
CA ASP A 324 16.85 2.87 2.41
C ASP A 324 16.49 4.10 3.24
N ASP A 325 16.70 5.31 2.71
CA ASP A 325 16.31 6.57 3.36
C ASP A 325 14.80 6.63 3.54
N VAL A 326 14.02 6.24 2.51
CA VAL A 326 12.55 6.15 2.58
C VAL A 326 12.13 5.18 3.68
N GLY A 327 12.67 3.95 3.68
CA GLY A 327 12.36 2.94 4.68
C GLY A 327 12.75 3.37 6.11
N LYS A 328 13.90 4.03 6.25
CA LYS A 328 14.37 4.59 7.52
C LYS A 328 13.43 5.70 8.01
N HIS A 329 13.11 6.66 7.14
CA HIS A 329 12.21 7.78 7.48
C HIS A 329 10.85 7.29 7.97
N LEU A 330 10.19 6.39 7.24
CA LEU A 330 8.89 5.85 7.62
C LEU A 330 8.89 5.16 8.98
N LYS A 331 9.97 4.42 9.29
CA LYS A 331 10.13 3.73 10.58
C LYS A 331 10.46 4.68 11.73
N GLU A 332 11.26 5.70 11.51
CA GLU A 332 11.69 6.66 12.54
C GLU A 332 10.60 7.68 12.85
N SER A 333 9.88 8.18 11.84
CA SER A 333 8.78 9.13 12.01
C SER A 333 7.53 8.51 12.64
N ALA A 334 7.35 7.20 12.52
CA ALA A 334 6.17 6.48 13.01
C ALA A 334 5.89 6.74 14.51
N THR A 335 4.62 6.70 14.89
CA THR A 335 4.19 6.71 16.30
C THR A 335 4.51 5.35 16.92
N LYS A 336 5.39 5.34 17.93
CA LYS A 336 5.91 4.12 18.53
C LYS A 336 5.06 3.65 19.70
N ASN A 337 5.01 2.34 19.93
CA ASN A 337 4.41 1.68 21.09
C ASN A 337 2.88 1.89 21.22
N VAL A 338 2.17 2.04 20.10
CA VAL A 338 0.73 2.30 20.12
C VAL A 338 -0.12 1.12 19.62
N VAL A 339 0.41 0.28 18.73
CA VAL A 339 -0.36 -0.85 18.18
C VAL A 339 -0.37 -2.02 19.17
N ARG A 340 -1.55 -2.35 19.70
CA ARG A 340 -1.78 -3.50 20.58
C ARG A 340 -1.78 -4.82 19.79
N ASP A 341 -1.45 -5.91 20.47
CA ASP A 341 -1.39 -7.27 19.90
C ASP A 341 -0.64 -7.36 18.56
N SER A 342 0.42 -6.58 18.40
CA SER A 342 1.16 -6.52 17.13
C SER A 342 1.78 -7.87 16.76
N ARG A 343 2.13 -8.71 17.75
CA ARG A 343 2.92 -9.95 17.59
C ARG A 343 4.20 -9.73 16.79
N SER A 344 4.68 -8.50 16.79
CA SER A 344 5.92 -8.03 16.15
C SER A 344 6.73 -7.24 17.17
N PRO A 345 8.06 -7.24 17.08
CA PRO A 345 8.90 -6.46 18.00
C PRO A 345 8.69 -4.95 17.83
N PHE A 346 8.07 -4.56 16.71
CA PHE A 346 7.80 -3.17 16.37
C PHE A 346 6.30 -2.90 16.39
N THR A 347 5.89 -1.91 17.17
CA THR A 347 4.48 -1.49 17.33
C THR A 347 4.28 -0.08 16.78
N ARG A 348 4.88 0.16 15.60
CA ARG A 348 4.92 1.47 14.93
C ARG A 348 3.64 1.68 14.11
N MET A 349 2.93 2.77 14.37
CA MET A 349 1.83 3.27 13.55
C MET A 349 2.36 4.32 12.58
N LEU A 350 1.98 4.24 11.31
CA LEU A 350 2.27 5.26 10.31
C LEU A 350 1.94 6.66 10.83
N TYR A 351 2.82 7.62 10.55
CA TYR A 351 2.63 9.02 10.90
C TYR A 351 3.12 9.92 9.75
N VAL A 352 2.24 10.78 9.28
CA VAL A 352 2.51 11.73 8.19
C VAL A 352 2.26 13.19 8.59
N GLY A 353 1.81 13.41 9.83
CA GLY A 353 1.54 14.74 10.35
C GLY A 353 2.80 15.61 10.49
N PRO A 354 2.66 16.87 10.92
CA PRO A 354 3.76 17.81 11.05
C PRO A 354 4.86 17.24 11.95
N GLY A 355 6.12 17.38 11.51
CA GLY A 355 7.29 17.05 12.33
C GLY A 355 7.23 17.82 13.66
N ARG A 356 7.91 17.32 14.70
CA ARG A 356 8.15 18.08 15.92
C ARG A 356 9.04 19.29 15.58
N THR A 357 8.43 20.36 15.09
CA THR A 357 9.03 21.68 15.29
C THR A 357 9.02 21.89 16.79
N GLY A 358 10.21 22.06 17.39
CA GLY A 358 10.35 22.22 18.81
C GLY A 358 9.34 23.24 19.33
N MET A 359 8.42 22.77 20.19
CA MET A 359 7.81 23.67 21.15
C MET A 359 8.95 24.12 22.06
N VAL A 360 9.53 25.28 21.76
CA VAL A 360 10.21 26.05 22.79
C VAL A 360 9.09 26.41 23.75
N ALA A 361 9.10 25.76 24.91
CA ALA A 361 8.26 26.17 26.04
C ALA A 361 8.64 27.62 26.33
N GLY A 362 7.79 28.55 25.94
CA GLY A 362 7.84 29.93 26.38
C GLY A 362 7.55 29.92 27.84
N SER A 363 8.52 30.37 28.60
CA SER A 363 8.49 30.71 30.03
C SER A 363 7.34 31.64 30.43
#